data_bc66c9bf2492c91101ffa5ab562d2810
#
_entry.id   bc66c9bf2492c91101ffa5ab562d2810
#
_cell.length_a   1.000
_cell.length_b   1.000
_cell.length_c   1.000
_cell.angle_alpha   90.00
_cell.angle_beta   90.00
_cell.angle_gamma   90.00
#
_symmetry.space_group_name_H-M   'P 1'
#
loop_
_entity.id
_entity.type
_entity.pdbx_description
1 polymer ?
#
loop_
_entity_poly.entity_id
_entity_poly.type
_entity_poly.pdbx_seq_one_letter_code
_entity_poly.pdbx_strand_id
1 'polypeptide(L)'
;MEKNLILICIDGGRVDRAKNSSIIQNFGKEHSVFFSQSIPYAPYTNSALYALISGSYGNRTGCYSYWHSHKFNHVKFKTIIDYLHENNFYTCADIPSDLIMPRRNFDEYYVSDESNINLKTHHYKLLCKMKKLVDSKQKFFLHLHY
;
A
#
# COMPACT_ATOMS: atom_id res chain seq x y z
N MET A 1 -22.76 5.16 -1.17
CA MET A 1 -21.97 4.58 -0.07
C MET A 1 -20.53 5.05 -0.23
N GLU A 2 -20.02 5.83 0.69
CA GLU A 2 -18.63 6.28 0.66
C GLU A 2 -17.71 5.09 1.00
N LYS A 3 -16.70 4.85 0.19
CA LYS A 3 -15.79 3.70 0.35
C LYS A 3 -14.46 4.16 0.89
N ASN A 4 -13.95 3.48 1.90
CA ASN A 4 -12.57 3.56 2.35
C ASN A 4 -11.70 2.59 1.56
N LEU A 5 -10.39 2.84 1.51
CA LEU A 5 -9.45 2.00 0.79
C LEU A 5 -8.34 1.53 1.73
N ILE A 6 -8.09 0.23 1.77
CA ILE A 6 -6.98 -0.38 2.50
C ILE A 6 -6.15 -1.19 1.51
N LEU A 7 -4.88 -0.87 1.40
CA LEU A 7 -3.89 -1.62 0.63
C LEU A 7 -2.97 -2.37 1.59
N ILE A 8 -2.98 -3.70 1.53
CA ILE A 8 -2.08 -4.54 2.32
C ILE A 8 -1.10 -5.21 1.37
N CYS A 9 0.18 -4.94 1.53
CA CYS A 9 1.26 -5.60 0.81
C CYS A 9 1.94 -6.61 1.75
N ILE A 10 2.09 -7.84 1.28
CA ILE A 10 2.87 -8.88 1.97
C ILE A 10 4.09 -9.16 1.09
N ASP A 11 5.24 -8.61 1.47
CA ASP A 11 6.48 -8.77 0.72
C ASP A 11 6.94 -10.24 0.74
N GLY A 12 7.47 -10.72 -0.38
CA GLY A 12 7.83 -12.12 -0.52
C GLY A 12 6.64 -13.11 -0.43
N GLY A 13 5.40 -12.61 -0.45
CA GLY A 13 4.19 -13.41 -0.36
C GLY A 13 4.04 -14.36 -1.55
N ARG A 14 3.95 -15.67 -1.28
CA ARG A 14 3.79 -16.70 -2.31
C ARG A 14 2.31 -17.07 -2.48
N VAL A 15 1.86 -17.21 -3.72
CA VAL A 15 0.48 -17.54 -4.05
C VAL A 15 0.04 -18.92 -3.51
N ASP A 16 0.95 -19.91 -3.48
CA ASP A 16 0.67 -21.24 -2.92
C ASP A 16 0.45 -21.17 -1.40
N ARG A 17 1.16 -20.31 -0.68
CA ARG A 17 0.95 -20.07 0.75
C ARG A 17 -0.35 -19.30 0.99
N ALA A 18 -0.62 -18.27 0.20
CA ALA A 18 -1.87 -17.51 0.30
C ALA A 18 -3.10 -18.42 0.06
N LYS A 19 -3.06 -19.28 -0.96
CA LYS A 19 -4.12 -20.26 -1.24
C LYS A 19 -4.39 -21.24 -0.09
N ASN A 20 -3.37 -21.54 0.71
CA ASN A 20 -3.48 -22.47 1.84
C ASN A 20 -3.74 -21.78 3.19
N SER A 21 -3.80 -20.45 3.22
CA SER A 21 -4.13 -19.70 4.42
C SER A 21 -5.63 -19.73 4.69
N SER A 22 -6.03 -20.31 5.81
CA SER A 22 -7.44 -20.36 6.23
C SER A 22 -8.05 -18.96 6.40
N ILE A 23 -7.26 -17.99 6.87
CA ILE A 23 -7.71 -16.58 7.05
C ILE A 23 -8.04 -15.97 5.69
N ILE A 24 -7.11 -16.08 4.72
CA ILE A 24 -7.31 -15.52 3.37
C ILE A 24 -8.47 -16.23 2.66
N GLN A 25 -8.57 -17.57 2.78
CA GLN A 25 -9.65 -18.32 2.18
C GLN A 25 -11.01 -17.98 2.77
N ASN A 26 -11.12 -17.88 4.10
CA ASN A 26 -12.40 -17.59 4.75
C ASN A 26 -12.88 -16.16 4.42
N PHE A 27 -11.98 -15.19 4.47
CA PHE A 27 -12.30 -13.82 4.03
C PHE A 27 -12.64 -13.76 2.54
N GLY A 28 -11.89 -14.52 1.72
CA GLY A 28 -12.00 -14.50 0.26
C GLY A 28 -13.31 -15.09 -0.26
N LYS A 29 -13.85 -16.12 0.37
CA LYS A 29 -15.05 -16.83 -0.10
C LYS A 29 -16.28 -15.92 -0.24
N GLU A 30 -16.45 -14.98 0.65
CA GLU A 30 -17.67 -14.16 0.72
C GLU A 30 -17.48 -12.72 0.27
N HIS A 31 -16.22 -12.20 0.26
CA HIS A 31 -15.98 -10.77 0.18
C HIS A 31 -14.89 -10.36 -0.82
N SER A 32 -14.35 -11.29 -1.62
CA SER A 32 -13.24 -10.94 -2.50
C SER A 32 -13.26 -11.57 -3.89
N VAL A 33 -12.43 -11.01 -4.77
CA VAL A 33 -12.05 -11.62 -6.04
C VAL A 33 -10.58 -12.01 -5.95
N PHE A 34 -10.27 -13.27 -6.28
CA PHE A 34 -8.90 -13.79 -6.26
C PHE A 34 -8.32 -13.83 -7.68
N PHE A 35 -7.24 -13.08 -7.90
CA PHE A 35 -6.50 -13.06 -9.17
C PHE A 35 -5.33 -14.03 -9.08
N SER A 36 -5.48 -15.23 -9.65
CA SER A 36 -4.48 -16.31 -9.54
C SER A 36 -3.29 -16.17 -10.47
N GLN A 37 -3.35 -15.27 -11.44
CA GLN A 37 -2.33 -15.10 -12.49
C GLN A 37 -1.82 -13.66 -12.57
N SER A 38 -1.79 -12.94 -11.45
CA SER A 38 -1.22 -11.60 -11.40
C SER A 38 0.30 -11.66 -11.48
N ILE A 39 0.86 -10.85 -12.36
CA ILE A 39 2.31 -10.71 -12.55
C ILE A 39 2.70 -9.29 -12.14
N PRO A 40 3.64 -9.11 -11.18
CA PRO A 40 4.13 -7.79 -10.83
C PRO A 40 4.96 -7.19 -11.97
N TYR A 41 5.01 -5.87 -12.04
CA TYR A 41 5.81 -5.17 -13.04
C TYR A 41 7.31 -5.49 -12.94
N ALA A 42 7.83 -5.65 -11.73
CA ALA A 42 9.25 -5.86 -11.47
C ALA A 42 9.45 -6.95 -10.40
N PRO A 43 10.61 -7.61 -10.38
CA PRO A 43 10.94 -8.66 -9.40
C PRO A 43 11.36 -8.08 -8.03
N TYR A 44 11.24 -6.79 -7.81
CA TYR A 44 11.58 -6.10 -6.56
C TYR A 44 10.51 -5.07 -6.19
N THR A 45 10.38 -4.85 -4.89
CA THR A 45 9.26 -4.17 -4.24
C THR A 45 9.06 -2.74 -4.70
N ASN A 46 10.11 -1.92 -4.68
CA ASN A 46 9.97 -0.49 -4.99
C ASN A 46 9.45 -0.22 -6.41
N SER A 47 10.04 -0.79 -7.45
CA SER A 47 9.53 -0.55 -8.82
C SER A 47 8.15 -1.16 -9.05
N ALA A 48 7.83 -2.31 -8.43
CA ALA A 48 6.51 -2.91 -8.52
C ALA A 48 5.45 -2.03 -7.85
N LEU A 49 5.72 -1.51 -6.64
CA LEU A 49 4.81 -0.60 -5.94
C LEU A 49 4.67 0.75 -6.63
N TYR A 50 5.76 1.35 -7.12
CA TYR A 50 5.64 2.59 -7.89
C TYR A 50 4.80 2.42 -9.16
N ALA A 51 4.93 1.28 -9.84
CA ALA A 51 4.07 0.98 -10.98
C ALA A 51 2.60 0.81 -10.57
N LEU A 52 2.36 0.10 -9.45
CA LEU A 52 1.02 -0.10 -8.90
C LEU A 52 0.35 1.22 -8.54
N ILE A 53 1.02 2.08 -7.76
CA ILE A 53 0.42 3.34 -7.27
C ILE A 53 0.32 4.43 -8.33
N SER A 54 1.15 4.39 -9.38
CA SER A 54 1.13 5.39 -10.46
C SER A 54 0.34 4.95 -11.70
N GLY A 55 0.00 3.65 -11.79
CA GLY A 55 -0.60 3.08 -13.00
C GLY A 55 0.31 3.17 -14.23
N SER A 56 1.62 3.34 -14.05
CA SER A 56 2.57 3.57 -15.13
C SER A 56 3.85 2.78 -14.95
N TYR A 57 4.39 2.29 -16.04
CA TYR A 57 5.64 1.52 -16.04
C TYR A 57 6.85 2.38 -15.63
N GLY A 58 7.81 1.76 -14.96
CA GLY A 58 8.99 2.41 -14.41
C GLY A 58 9.88 3.11 -15.45
N ASN A 59 9.96 2.61 -16.69
CA ASN A 59 10.66 3.26 -17.79
C ASN A 59 10.06 4.62 -18.18
N ARG A 60 8.78 4.83 -17.90
CA ARG A 60 8.12 6.13 -18.11
C ARG A 60 8.25 7.05 -16.91
N THR A 61 8.16 6.48 -15.71
CA THR A 61 8.15 7.25 -14.46
C THR A 61 9.55 7.57 -13.94
N GLY A 62 10.60 6.90 -14.44
CA GLY A 62 11.97 6.98 -13.96
C GLY A 62 12.33 5.92 -12.92
N CYS A 63 11.36 5.17 -12.39
CA CYS A 63 11.54 4.16 -11.33
C CYS A 63 11.67 2.74 -11.92
N TYR A 64 12.65 2.52 -12.77
CA TYR A 64 12.81 1.28 -13.54
C TYR A 64 13.81 0.29 -12.96
N SER A 65 14.48 0.62 -11.86
CA SER A 65 15.39 -0.30 -11.16
C SER A 65 15.33 -0.07 -9.65
N TYR A 66 15.88 -1.02 -8.89
CA TYR A 66 15.87 -0.98 -7.42
C TYR A 66 16.38 0.35 -6.87
N TRP A 67 17.51 0.84 -7.39
CA TRP A 67 18.17 2.05 -6.91
C TRP A 67 17.64 3.35 -7.52
N HIS A 68 16.61 3.27 -8.37
CA HIS A 68 16.03 4.44 -9.03
C HIS A 68 14.68 4.88 -8.47
N SER A 69 14.29 4.43 -7.29
CA SER A 69 13.05 4.88 -6.62
C SER A 69 13.00 6.39 -6.44
N HIS A 70 14.13 7.02 -6.10
CA HIS A 70 14.26 8.47 -5.97
C HIS A 70 14.11 9.25 -7.30
N LYS A 71 14.14 8.56 -8.44
CA LYS A 71 13.99 9.17 -9.78
C LYS A 71 12.54 9.25 -10.25
N PHE A 72 11.57 8.87 -9.42
CA PHE A 72 10.18 8.99 -9.80
C PHE A 72 9.83 10.45 -10.18
N ASN A 73 9.33 10.63 -11.39
CA ASN A 73 9.02 11.95 -11.92
C ASN A 73 7.66 12.47 -11.41
N HIS A 74 7.66 13.04 -10.21
CA HIS A 74 6.48 13.59 -9.54
C HIS A 74 5.85 14.79 -10.25
N VAL A 75 6.57 15.43 -11.17
CA VAL A 75 6.03 16.56 -11.95
C VAL A 75 5.09 16.04 -13.03
N LYS A 76 5.47 14.94 -13.68
CA LYS A 76 4.73 14.39 -14.82
C LYS A 76 3.70 13.33 -14.43
N PHE A 77 3.93 12.61 -13.32
CA PHE A 77 3.10 11.50 -12.91
C PHE A 77 2.54 11.74 -11.51
N LYS A 78 1.23 11.60 -11.38
CA LYS A 78 0.54 11.50 -10.11
C LYS A 78 0.43 10.04 -9.68
N THR A 79 0.37 9.83 -8.38
CA THR A 79 0.06 8.55 -7.78
C THR A 79 -1.40 8.50 -7.33
N ILE A 80 -1.90 7.31 -7.00
CA ILE A 80 -3.22 7.18 -6.39
C ILE A 80 -3.32 7.99 -5.08
N ILE A 81 -2.21 8.13 -4.35
CA ILE A 81 -2.16 8.91 -3.11
C ILE A 81 -2.43 10.39 -3.40
N ASP A 82 -1.84 10.93 -4.47
CA ASP A 82 -2.08 12.32 -4.89
C ASP A 82 -3.57 12.55 -5.18
N TYR A 83 -4.21 11.64 -5.93
CA TYR A 83 -5.64 11.73 -6.24
C TYR A 83 -6.53 11.58 -5.01
N LEU A 84 -6.19 10.66 -4.10
CA LEU A 84 -6.97 10.45 -2.88
C LEU A 84 -6.87 11.66 -1.95
N HIS A 85 -5.67 12.22 -1.78
CA HIS A 85 -5.46 13.43 -1.00
C HIS A 85 -6.23 14.63 -1.57
N GLU A 86 -6.19 14.84 -2.89
CA GLU A 86 -6.96 15.88 -3.59
C GLU A 86 -8.50 15.70 -3.44
N ASN A 87 -8.95 14.47 -3.17
CA ASN A 87 -10.36 14.16 -2.91
C ASN A 87 -10.70 14.03 -1.41
N ASN A 88 -9.90 14.66 -0.56
CA ASN A 88 -10.12 14.75 0.89
C ASN A 88 -10.14 13.38 1.62
N PHE A 89 -9.40 12.40 1.11
CA PHE A 89 -9.10 11.21 1.90
C PHE A 89 -8.00 11.52 2.91
N TYR A 90 -8.19 11.08 4.13
CA TYR A 90 -7.10 10.97 5.08
C TYR A 90 -6.18 9.82 4.65
N THR A 91 -4.92 10.12 4.41
CA THR A 91 -3.96 9.18 3.81
C THR A 91 -2.90 8.77 4.83
N CYS A 92 -2.78 7.48 5.08
CA CYS A 92 -1.84 6.92 6.05
C CYS A 92 -1.08 5.74 5.47
N ALA A 93 0.22 5.67 5.73
CA ALA A 93 1.05 4.51 5.38
C ALA A 93 1.94 4.08 6.55
N ASP A 94 2.15 2.78 6.64
CA ASP A 94 3.21 2.17 7.46
C ASP A 94 3.97 1.16 6.60
N ILE A 95 5.27 1.39 6.43
CA ILE A 95 6.13 0.67 5.51
C ILE A 95 7.51 0.40 6.15
N PRO A 96 8.24 -0.65 5.71
CA PRO A 96 9.54 -0.98 6.31
C PRO A 96 10.68 -0.06 5.86
N SER A 97 10.52 0.68 4.76
CA SER A 97 11.57 1.60 4.25
C SER A 97 10.96 2.69 3.37
N ASP A 98 11.43 3.91 3.49
CA ASP A 98 11.05 5.06 2.65
C ASP A 98 11.50 4.94 1.18
N LEU A 99 12.35 3.97 0.85
CA LEU A 99 12.70 3.62 -0.53
C LEU A 99 11.56 2.95 -1.30
N ILE A 100 10.57 2.40 -0.59
CA ILE A 100 9.50 1.58 -1.16
C ILE A 100 8.42 2.44 -1.80
N MET A 101 8.11 3.57 -1.18
CA MET A 101 7.01 4.45 -1.60
C MET A 101 7.35 5.92 -1.29
N PRO A 102 6.95 6.86 -2.17
CA PRO A 102 7.21 8.29 -1.90
C PRO A 102 6.39 8.76 -0.71
N ARG A 103 7.00 9.58 0.16
CA ARG A 103 6.33 10.18 1.32
C ARG A 103 5.30 11.26 0.97
N ARG A 104 5.20 11.62 -0.30
CA ARG A 104 4.37 12.72 -0.78
C ARG A 104 2.88 12.51 -0.54
N ASN A 105 2.18 13.54 -0.04
CA ASN A 105 0.73 13.61 0.14
C ASN A 105 0.12 12.56 1.06
N PHE A 106 0.94 12.01 1.98
CA PHE A 106 0.42 11.30 3.13
C PHE A 106 0.24 12.26 4.31
N ASP A 107 -0.93 12.20 4.96
CA ASP A 107 -1.18 12.90 6.22
C ASP A 107 -0.35 12.29 7.35
N GLU A 108 -0.23 10.94 7.33
CA GLU A 108 0.68 10.21 8.23
C GLU A 108 1.48 9.16 7.47
N TYR A 109 2.75 9.12 7.76
CA TYR A 109 3.69 8.22 7.12
C TYR A 109 4.70 7.69 8.13
N TYR A 110 4.63 6.41 8.37
CA TYR A 110 5.50 5.70 9.31
C TYR A 110 6.49 4.83 8.54
N VAL A 111 7.70 4.79 9.05
CA VAL A 111 8.73 3.82 8.65
C VAL A 111 8.98 2.93 9.85
N SER A 112 8.47 1.71 9.81
CA SER A 112 8.45 0.80 10.94
C SER A 112 9.35 -0.39 10.67
N ASP A 113 10.42 -0.50 11.45
CA ASP A 113 11.30 -1.67 11.43
C ASP A 113 10.73 -2.75 12.37
N GLU A 114 10.39 -3.89 11.81
CA GLU A 114 9.85 -5.04 12.54
C GLU A 114 10.80 -5.58 13.63
N SER A 115 12.10 -5.32 13.52
CA SER A 115 13.08 -5.68 14.55
C SER A 115 12.95 -4.81 15.81
N ASN A 116 12.40 -3.61 15.70
CA ASN A 116 12.34 -2.63 16.77
C ASN A 116 10.94 -2.42 17.34
N ILE A 117 9.89 -2.82 16.60
CA ILE A 117 8.50 -2.62 17.03
C ILE A 117 7.67 -3.89 16.86
N ASN A 118 6.64 -4.02 17.68
CA ASN A 118 5.61 -5.05 17.46
C ASN A 118 4.60 -4.55 16.43
N LEU A 119 4.78 -4.94 15.16
CA LEU A 119 3.93 -4.54 14.03
C LEU A 119 2.44 -4.84 14.30
N LYS A 120 2.10 -6.00 14.87
CA LYS A 120 0.72 -6.33 15.19
C LYS A 120 0.06 -5.30 16.09
N THR A 121 0.75 -4.90 17.15
CA THR A 121 0.23 -3.89 18.08
C THR A 121 0.17 -2.51 17.44
N HIS A 122 1.17 -2.16 16.64
CA HIS A 122 1.22 -0.88 15.93
C HIS A 122 0.09 -0.79 14.91
N HIS A 123 -0.05 -1.76 14.03
CA HIS A 123 -1.11 -1.79 13.02
C HIS A 123 -2.51 -1.86 13.64
N TYR A 124 -2.68 -2.56 14.77
CA TYR A 124 -3.94 -2.53 15.50
C TYR A 124 -4.32 -1.11 15.95
N LYS A 125 -3.37 -0.32 16.44
CA LYS A 125 -3.60 1.09 16.79
C LYS A 125 -3.99 1.94 15.58
N LEU A 126 -3.34 1.72 14.42
CA LEU A 126 -3.71 2.39 13.16
C LEU A 126 -5.14 2.02 12.74
N LEU A 127 -5.51 0.74 12.80
CA LEU A 127 -6.87 0.30 12.48
C LEU A 127 -7.91 0.91 13.43
N CYS A 128 -7.61 1.01 14.73
CA CYS A 128 -8.48 1.70 15.69
C CYS A 128 -8.63 3.19 15.34
N LYS A 129 -7.58 3.84 14.87
CA LYS A 129 -7.63 5.22 14.37
C LYS A 129 -8.52 5.32 13.13
N MET A 130 -8.34 4.43 12.15
CA MET A 130 -9.17 4.41 10.93
C MET A 130 -10.66 4.22 11.28
N LYS A 131 -10.97 3.38 12.28
CA LYS A 131 -12.34 3.23 12.76
C LYS A 131 -12.94 4.55 13.26
N LYS A 132 -12.19 5.35 14.02
CA LYS A 132 -12.65 6.69 14.46
C LYS A 132 -12.92 7.63 13.29
N LEU A 133 -12.12 7.54 12.21
CA LEU A 133 -12.38 8.31 10.99
C LEU A 133 -13.69 7.90 10.32
N VAL A 134 -14.00 6.59 10.29
CA VAL A 134 -15.30 6.11 9.80
C VAL A 134 -16.45 6.70 10.62
N ASP A 135 -16.33 6.70 11.94
CA ASP A 135 -17.35 7.22 12.85
C ASP A 135 -17.57 8.73 12.62
N SER A 136 -16.53 9.47 12.26
CA SER A 136 -16.61 10.91 11.91
C SER A 136 -16.93 11.16 10.42
N LYS A 137 -17.24 10.14 9.64
CA LYS A 137 -17.51 10.22 8.18
C LYS A 137 -16.33 10.74 7.35
N GLN A 138 -15.11 10.65 7.87
CA GLN A 138 -13.88 10.97 7.13
C GLN A 138 -13.46 9.76 6.30
N LYS A 139 -13.35 9.92 4.98
CA LYS A 139 -12.78 8.89 4.10
C LYS A 139 -11.29 8.73 4.37
N PHE A 140 -10.80 7.50 4.25
CA PHE A 140 -9.38 7.23 4.42
C PHE A 140 -8.81 6.25 3.39
N PHE A 141 -7.51 6.37 3.19
CA PHE A 141 -6.63 5.38 2.57
C PHE A 141 -5.58 4.93 3.59
N LEU A 142 -5.46 3.64 3.77
CA LEU A 142 -4.44 3.04 4.64
C LEU A 142 -3.60 2.06 3.84
N HIS A 143 -2.28 2.25 3.82
CA HIS A 143 -1.31 1.29 3.30
C HIS A 143 -0.55 0.64 4.45
N LEU A 144 -0.59 -0.69 4.51
CA LEU A 144 0.21 -1.51 5.43
C LEU A 144 1.11 -2.43 4.64
N HIS A 145 2.39 -2.47 5.02
CA HIS A 145 3.39 -3.31 4.37
C HIS A 145 4.03 -4.26 5.40
N TYR A 146 4.03 -5.55 5.06
CA TYR A 146 4.59 -6.65 5.87
C TYR A 146 5.72 -7.34 5.13
#